data_9d4a996512070de8cacfe7c211d88749
#
_entry.id   9d4a996512070de8cacfe7c211d88749
#
_cell.length_a   1.000
_cell.length_b   1.000
_cell.length_c   1.000
_cell.angle_alpha   90.00
_cell.angle_beta   90.00
_cell.angle_gamma   90.00
#
_symmetry.space_group_name_H-M   'P 1'
#
loop_
_entity.id
_entity.type
_entity.pdbx_description
1 polymer ?
#
loop_
_entity_poly.entity_id
_entity_poly.type
_entity_poly.pdbx_seq_one_letter_code
_entity_poly.pdbx_strand_id
1 'polypeptide(L)'
;MNKIYPSAAKALEGIVKDGQLLAVGGFGLCGIPEALIDALKDSGAKNLTAISNNAGVDGFGLGKLLETRQIKKMISSYVGENKEFERQYLAGELELEFTPQGTLAEKLRAGGAGIPAFFTKTGVGTIVADGKELREFDGETYVMERALVPDVALVKAHRADKSGNLQFRFTARNFNPAVAMAGKITVVEVEEIVETGEIAPDQVHLPGIYVHRIVLNATPEKRIEKRTITEKAGV
;
A
#
# COMPACT_ATOMS: atom_id res chain seq x y z
N MET A 1 19.12 15.74 -5.94
CA MET A 1 19.47 14.31 -5.72
C MET A 1 18.72 13.50 -6.76
N ASN A 2 19.39 12.59 -7.48
CA ASN A 2 18.71 11.75 -8.47
C ASN A 2 17.85 10.68 -7.77
N LYS A 3 16.56 10.64 -8.07
CA LYS A 3 15.60 9.68 -7.51
C LYS A 3 15.30 8.51 -8.45
N ILE A 4 15.77 8.57 -9.69
CA ILE A 4 15.46 7.58 -10.73
C ILE A 4 16.41 6.39 -10.63
N TYR A 5 15.85 5.20 -10.55
CA TYR A 5 16.57 3.93 -10.47
C TYR A 5 16.35 3.11 -11.76
N PRO A 6 17.37 2.34 -12.20
CA PRO A 6 17.30 1.62 -13.47
C PRO A 6 16.39 0.40 -13.46
N SER A 7 16.02 -0.11 -12.28
CA SER A 7 15.12 -1.25 -12.13
C SER A 7 14.50 -1.30 -10.73
N ALA A 8 13.39 -2.05 -10.58
CA ALA A 8 12.76 -2.29 -9.30
C ALA A 8 13.71 -2.94 -8.28
N ALA A 9 14.51 -3.92 -8.71
CA ALA A 9 15.52 -4.56 -7.86
C ALA A 9 16.54 -3.53 -7.33
N LYS A 10 17.07 -2.67 -8.20
CA LYS A 10 18.00 -1.59 -7.78
C LYS A 10 17.31 -0.55 -6.90
N ALA A 11 16.04 -0.29 -7.11
CA ALA A 11 15.28 0.62 -6.25
C ALA A 11 15.02 0.05 -4.85
N LEU A 12 15.03 -1.28 -4.66
CA LEU A 12 14.87 -1.92 -3.35
C LEU A 12 16.20 -2.27 -2.68
N GLU A 13 17.30 -2.24 -3.41
CA GLU A 13 18.63 -2.61 -2.91
C GLU A 13 19.02 -1.78 -1.69
N GLY A 14 19.44 -2.45 -0.62
CA GLY A 14 19.93 -1.86 0.63
C GLY A 14 18.85 -1.30 1.56
N ILE A 15 17.57 -1.28 1.16
CA ILE A 15 16.47 -0.75 1.99
C ILE A 15 15.49 -1.82 2.46
N VAL A 16 15.41 -2.95 1.77
CA VAL A 16 14.57 -4.09 2.17
C VAL A 16 15.39 -5.06 3.02
N LYS A 17 14.81 -5.46 4.16
CA LYS A 17 15.43 -6.38 5.13
C LYS A 17 14.37 -7.26 5.78
N ASP A 18 14.80 -8.36 6.35
CA ASP A 18 13.93 -9.24 7.15
C ASP A 18 13.28 -8.49 8.32
N GLY A 19 12.04 -8.85 8.63
CA GLY A 19 11.30 -8.35 9.78
C GLY A 19 10.73 -6.93 9.65
N GLN A 20 10.90 -6.27 8.50
CA GLN A 20 10.42 -4.89 8.30
C GLN A 20 8.91 -4.79 8.20
N LEU A 21 8.43 -3.60 8.56
CA LEU A 21 7.07 -3.13 8.30
C LEU A 21 7.01 -2.46 6.94
N LEU A 22 6.27 -3.03 6.01
CA LEU A 22 6.09 -2.52 4.65
C LEU A 22 4.66 -2.07 4.44
N ALA A 23 4.44 -0.98 3.70
CA ALA A 23 3.12 -0.62 3.19
C ALA A 23 3.10 -0.71 1.66
N VAL A 24 2.06 -1.31 1.11
CA VAL A 24 1.90 -1.50 -0.33
C VAL A 24 0.59 -0.87 -0.77
N GLY A 25 0.69 0.07 -1.71
CA GLY A 25 -0.44 0.74 -2.33
C GLY A 25 -1.28 -0.20 -3.18
N GLY A 26 -2.45 0.28 -3.57
CA GLY A 26 -3.40 -0.48 -4.36
C GLY A 26 -4.68 -0.81 -3.60
N PHE A 27 -5.65 -1.32 -4.34
CA PHE A 27 -6.93 -1.82 -3.85
C PHE A 27 -7.28 -3.05 -4.70
N GLY A 28 -7.28 -4.23 -4.11
CA GLY A 28 -7.25 -5.45 -4.88
C GLY A 28 -6.00 -5.48 -5.76
N LEU A 29 -6.16 -5.70 -7.04
CA LEU A 29 -5.09 -5.60 -8.03
C LEU A 29 -5.02 -4.21 -8.69
N CYS A 30 -6.01 -3.34 -8.45
CA CYS A 30 -6.04 -2.01 -9.04
C CYS A 30 -5.00 -1.08 -8.41
N GLY A 31 -4.06 -0.59 -9.20
CA GLY A 31 -3.05 0.37 -8.75
C GLY A 31 -1.97 -0.23 -7.86
N ILE A 32 -1.71 -1.53 -7.93
CA ILE A 32 -0.59 -2.17 -7.24
C ILE A 32 0.73 -1.90 -7.97
N PRO A 33 1.85 -1.76 -7.24
CA PRO A 33 3.18 -1.64 -7.81
C PRO A 33 3.76 -3.02 -8.18
N GLU A 34 3.35 -3.57 -9.32
CA GLU A 34 3.62 -4.96 -9.72
C GLU A 34 5.11 -5.29 -9.79
N ALA A 35 5.89 -4.45 -10.45
CA ALA A 35 7.33 -4.67 -10.61
C ALA A 35 8.08 -4.56 -9.27
N LEU A 36 7.63 -3.69 -8.36
CA LEU A 36 8.20 -3.59 -7.01
C LEU A 36 7.83 -4.80 -6.16
N ILE A 37 6.61 -5.34 -6.30
CA ILE A 37 6.20 -6.57 -5.60
C ILE A 37 7.02 -7.77 -6.10
N ASP A 38 7.27 -7.88 -7.40
CA ASP A 38 8.11 -8.94 -7.97
C ASP A 38 9.57 -8.82 -7.49
N ALA A 39 10.12 -7.62 -7.50
CA ALA A 39 11.47 -7.38 -6.97
C ALA A 39 11.57 -7.65 -5.45
N LEU A 40 10.51 -7.35 -4.68
CA LEU A 40 10.45 -7.69 -3.26
C LEU A 40 10.41 -9.21 -3.05
N LYS A 41 9.64 -9.94 -3.87
CA LYS A 41 9.63 -11.40 -3.87
C LYS A 41 11.04 -11.94 -4.13
N ASP A 42 11.68 -11.46 -5.19
CA ASP A 42 13.00 -11.93 -5.63
C ASP A 42 14.13 -11.56 -4.64
N SER A 43 13.93 -10.53 -3.82
CA SER A 43 14.88 -10.19 -2.75
C SER A 43 15.02 -11.27 -1.69
N GLY A 44 14.02 -12.15 -1.55
CA GLY A 44 13.98 -13.21 -0.56
C GLY A 44 13.83 -12.75 0.89
N ALA A 45 13.59 -11.45 1.14
CA ALA A 45 13.37 -10.91 2.49
C ALA A 45 12.18 -11.62 3.17
N LYS A 46 12.32 -11.95 4.46
CA LYS A 46 11.39 -12.79 5.21
C LYS A 46 10.86 -12.09 6.47
N ASN A 47 9.85 -12.72 7.08
CA ASN A 47 9.23 -12.25 8.32
C ASN A 47 8.66 -10.83 8.19
N LEU A 48 8.21 -10.45 7.00
CA LEU A 48 7.69 -9.13 6.72
C LEU A 48 6.32 -8.94 7.38
N THR A 49 6.06 -7.73 7.88
CA THR A 49 4.70 -7.27 8.19
C THR A 49 4.24 -6.39 7.03
N ALA A 50 3.17 -6.79 6.35
CA ALA A 50 2.66 -6.05 5.20
C ALA A 50 1.36 -5.32 5.55
N ILE A 51 1.32 -4.01 5.28
CA ILE A 51 0.14 -3.14 5.39
C ILE A 51 -0.41 -2.97 3.98
N SER A 52 -1.63 -3.42 3.74
CA SER A 52 -2.34 -3.20 2.47
C SER A 52 -3.83 -3.40 2.66
N ASN A 53 -4.66 -2.84 1.78
CA ASN A 53 -6.11 -3.05 1.83
C ASN A 53 -6.48 -4.54 1.84
N ASN A 54 -5.82 -5.32 1.00
CA ASN A 54 -5.91 -6.78 0.92
C ASN A 54 -4.55 -7.36 0.47
N ALA A 55 -4.49 -8.67 0.23
CA ALA A 55 -3.28 -9.34 -0.24
C ALA A 55 -3.34 -9.76 -1.73
N GLY A 56 -4.05 -9.01 -2.56
CA GLY A 56 -4.28 -9.39 -3.95
C GLY A 56 -5.13 -10.66 -4.05
N VAL A 57 -4.83 -11.48 -5.02
CA VAL A 57 -5.44 -12.80 -5.24
C VAL A 57 -4.35 -13.87 -5.36
N ASP A 58 -4.74 -15.14 -5.42
CA ASP A 58 -3.79 -16.25 -5.62
C ASP A 58 -2.92 -15.97 -6.85
N GLY A 59 -1.59 -16.03 -6.69
CA GLY A 59 -0.60 -15.83 -7.74
C GLY A 59 -0.37 -14.39 -8.21
N PHE A 60 -1.09 -13.38 -7.66
CA PHE A 60 -0.95 -11.98 -8.08
C PHE A 60 -0.91 -11.00 -6.91
N GLY A 61 -0.27 -9.85 -7.13
CA GLY A 61 -0.07 -8.86 -6.09
C GLY A 61 0.68 -9.45 -4.89
N LEU A 62 0.29 -9.09 -3.68
CA LEU A 62 0.88 -9.63 -2.46
C LEU A 62 0.65 -11.14 -2.27
N GLY A 63 -0.29 -11.75 -3.00
CA GLY A 63 -0.47 -13.20 -3.04
C GLY A 63 0.84 -13.94 -3.36
N LYS A 64 1.67 -13.39 -4.25
CA LYS A 64 3.00 -13.93 -4.58
C LYS A 64 3.94 -14.04 -3.37
N LEU A 65 3.84 -13.10 -2.42
CA LEU A 65 4.66 -13.08 -1.20
C LEU A 65 4.10 -14.01 -0.11
N LEU A 66 2.80 -14.27 -0.13
CA LEU A 66 2.18 -15.31 0.71
C LEU A 66 2.61 -16.71 0.26
N GLU A 67 2.60 -16.98 -1.04
CA GLU A 67 3.06 -18.26 -1.61
C GLU A 67 4.50 -18.57 -1.23
N THR A 68 5.38 -17.57 -1.20
CA THR A 68 6.80 -17.73 -0.83
C THR A 68 7.06 -17.66 0.68
N ARG A 69 6.01 -17.50 1.52
CA ARG A 69 6.12 -17.37 2.99
C ARG A 69 7.01 -16.22 3.45
N GLN A 70 7.06 -15.14 2.68
CA GLN A 70 7.82 -13.94 3.02
C GLN A 70 7.08 -13.04 4.01
N ILE A 71 5.74 -13.06 4.00
CA ILE A 71 4.89 -12.29 4.92
C ILE A 71 4.57 -13.14 6.14
N LYS A 72 4.93 -12.63 7.33
CA LYS A 72 4.57 -13.21 8.63
C LYS A 72 3.26 -12.64 9.17
N LYS A 73 2.99 -11.34 8.92
CA LYS A 73 1.82 -10.64 9.42
C LYS A 73 1.22 -9.75 8.33
N MET A 74 -0.10 -9.76 8.22
CA MET A 74 -0.86 -8.78 7.45
C MET A 74 -1.58 -7.81 8.38
N ILE A 75 -1.54 -6.51 8.07
CA ILE A 75 -2.43 -5.47 8.60
C ILE A 75 -3.33 -5.07 7.44
N SER A 76 -4.58 -5.52 7.46
CA SER A 76 -5.45 -5.52 6.29
C SER A 76 -6.90 -5.30 6.66
N SER A 77 -7.67 -4.76 5.72
CA SER A 77 -9.11 -4.55 5.91
C SER A 77 -9.98 -5.61 5.23
N TYR A 78 -9.40 -6.41 4.36
CA TYR A 78 -10.11 -7.42 3.60
C TYR A 78 -9.22 -8.63 3.31
N VAL A 79 -9.74 -9.82 3.48
CA VAL A 79 -9.02 -11.10 3.34
C VAL A 79 -9.59 -12.01 2.26
N GLY A 80 -10.73 -11.65 1.67
CA GLY A 80 -11.40 -12.45 0.62
C GLY A 80 -10.63 -12.49 -0.70
N GLU A 81 -11.03 -13.41 -1.57
CA GLU A 81 -10.52 -13.61 -2.94
C GLU A 81 -9.06 -14.10 -3.03
N ASN A 82 -8.40 -14.39 -1.89
CA ASN A 82 -7.08 -15.01 -1.84
C ASN A 82 -7.15 -16.26 -0.96
N LYS A 83 -7.18 -17.44 -1.57
CA LYS A 83 -7.33 -18.73 -0.88
C LYS A 83 -6.11 -19.09 -0.05
N GLU A 84 -4.92 -18.74 -0.53
CA GLU A 84 -3.68 -18.99 0.22
C GLU A 84 -3.60 -18.11 1.47
N PHE A 85 -4.11 -16.88 1.42
CA PHE A 85 -4.23 -16.02 2.60
C PHE A 85 -5.16 -16.68 3.64
N GLU A 86 -6.37 -17.07 3.21
CA GLU A 86 -7.35 -17.74 4.08
C GLU A 86 -6.76 -19.01 4.70
N ARG A 87 -6.12 -19.85 3.89
CA ARG A 87 -5.51 -21.09 4.34
C ARG A 87 -4.43 -20.84 5.39
N GLN A 88 -3.49 -19.91 5.14
CA GLN A 88 -2.40 -19.61 6.07
C GLN A 88 -2.91 -19.03 7.39
N TYR A 89 -3.92 -18.16 7.32
CA TYR A 89 -4.55 -17.58 8.52
C TYR A 89 -5.24 -18.65 9.37
N LEU A 90 -6.07 -19.49 8.76
CA LEU A 90 -6.78 -20.57 9.48
C LEU A 90 -5.83 -21.63 10.05
N ALA A 91 -4.70 -21.87 9.40
CA ALA A 91 -3.66 -22.77 9.89
C ALA A 91 -2.74 -22.14 10.98
N GLY A 92 -2.93 -20.85 11.33
CA GLY A 92 -2.07 -20.16 12.28
C GLY A 92 -0.66 -19.86 11.75
N GLU A 93 -0.45 -19.95 10.45
CA GLU A 93 0.85 -19.70 9.78
C GLU A 93 1.06 -18.22 9.45
N LEU A 94 -0.01 -17.44 9.39
CA LEU A 94 -0.02 -16.01 9.09
C LEU A 94 -0.77 -15.26 10.18
N GLU A 95 -0.12 -14.26 10.77
CA GLU A 95 -0.79 -13.33 11.70
C GLU A 95 -1.63 -12.31 10.92
N LEU A 96 -2.82 -12.00 11.42
CA LEU A 96 -3.69 -10.98 10.86
C LEU A 96 -4.09 -9.95 11.91
N GLU A 97 -3.79 -8.67 11.64
CA GLU A 97 -4.40 -7.53 12.32
C GLU A 97 -5.51 -6.98 11.42
N PHE A 98 -6.74 -7.39 11.72
CA PHE A 98 -7.89 -6.88 10.98
C PHE A 98 -8.16 -5.42 11.35
N THR A 99 -8.07 -4.54 10.37
CA THR A 99 -8.24 -3.11 10.54
C THR A 99 -9.32 -2.60 9.61
N PRO A 100 -10.42 -1.99 10.09
CA PRO A 100 -11.45 -1.43 9.23
C PRO A 100 -10.86 -0.49 8.17
N GLN A 101 -11.38 -0.54 6.95
CA GLN A 101 -10.75 0.11 5.79
C GLN A 101 -10.50 1.61 5.98
N GLY A 102 -11.50 2.34 6.46
CA GLY A 102 -11.34 3.78 6.74
C GLY A 102 -10.32 4.04 7.85
N THR A 103 -10.29 3.18 8.87
CA THR A 103 -9.29 3.24 9.95
C THR A 103 -7.88 2.95 9.41
N LEU A 104 -7.72 1.97 8.52
CA LEU A 104 -6.44 1.67 7.88
C LEU A 104 -5.91 2.88 7.09
N ALA A 105 -6.78 3.51 6.30
CA ALA A 105 -6.45 4.72 5.54
C ALA A 105 -6.03 5.86 6.48
N GLU A 106 -6.76 6.07 7.58
CA GLU A 106 -6.46 7.12 8.56
C GLU A 106 -5.19 6.83 9.37
N LYS A 107 -4.91 5.57 9.73
CA LYS A 107 -3.65 5.16 10.38
C LYS A 107 -2.45 5.52 9.52
N LEU A 108 -2.52 5.30 8.21
CA LEU A 108 -1.47 5.69 7.26
C LEU A 108 -1.39 7.21 7.10
N ARG A 109 -2.53 7.89 6.93
CA ARG A 109 -2.57 9.36 6.83
C ARG A 109 -1.97 10.01 8.08
N ALA A 110 -2.38 9.56 9.26
CA ALA A 110 -1.87 10.05 10.53
C ALA A 110 -0.35 9.84 10.65
N GLY A 111 0.16 8.65 10.26
CA GLY A 111 1.59 8.36 10.23
C GLY A 111 2.35 9.33 9.34
N GLY A 112 1.86 9.58 8.14
CA GLY A 112 2.46 10.54 7.20
C GLY A 112 2.40 11.99 7.64
N ALA A 113 1.46 12.34 8.52
CA ALA A 113 1.27 13.67 9.09
C ALA A 113 1.99 13.87 10.44
N GLY A 114 2.70 12.85 10.97
CA GLY A 114 3.34 12.90 12.27
C GLY A 114 2.36 12.86 13.46
N ILE A 115 1.12 12.40 13.25
CA ILE A 115 0.10 12.24 14.28
C ILE A 115 0.24 10.82 14.84
N PRO A 116 0.59 10.63 16.13
CA PRO A 116 0.91 9.30 16.67
C PRO A 116 -0.30 8.40 16.89
N ALA A 117 -1.49 8.99 17.12
CA ALA A 117 -2.74 8.29 17.36
C ALA A 117 -3.93 9.21 17.12
N PHE A 118 -5.10 8.63 16.96
CA PHE A 118 -6.37 9.34 16.83
C PHE A 118 -7.50 8.52 17.43
N PHE A 119 -8.65 9.13 17.66
CA PHE A 119 -9.86 8.46 18.14
C PHE A 119 -10.89 8.35 17.02
N THR A 120 -11.56 7.18 16.92
CA THR A 120 -12.61 6.92 15.92
C THR A 120 -13.77 6.14 16.54
N LYS A 121 -14.97 6.31 16.00
CA LYS A 121 -16.15 5.49 16.37
C LYS A 121 -16.10 4.10 15.76
N THR A 122 -15.37 3.94 14.63
CA THR A 122 -15.31 2.69 13.88
C THR A 122 -14.67 1.58 14.73
N GLY A 123 -15.40 0.49 14.92
CA GLY A 123 -14.94 -0.66 15.68
C GLY A 123 -15.32 -0.66 17.14
N VAL A 124 -15.89 0.41 17.70
CA VAL A 124 -16.40 0.43 19.08
C VAL A 124 -17.45 -0.67 19.27
N GLY A 125 -17.35 -1.45 20.34
CA GLY A 125 -18.25 -2.58 20.64
C GLY A 125 -17.99 -3.84 19.80
N THR A 126 -16.88 -3.90 19.09
CA THR A 126 -16.44 -5.09 18.33
C THR A 126 -15.06 -5.54 18.78
N ILE A 127 -14.63 -6.72 18.33
CA ILE A 127 -13.28 -7.26 18.58
C ILE A 127 -12.15 -6.32 18.14
N VAL A 128 -12.43 -5.37 17.25
CA VAL A 128 -11.45 -4.36 16.82
C VAL A 128 -11.04 -3.43 17.95
N ALA A 129 -11.92 -3.21 18.92
CA ALA A 129 -11.67 -2.36 20.10
C ALA A 129 -10.99 -3.09 21.26
N ASP A 130 -10.88 -4.43 21.22
CA ASP A 130 -10.36 -5.23 22.30
C ASP A 130 -8.90 -4.84 22.64
N GLY A 131 -8.67 -4.54 23.94
CA GLY A 131 -7.37 -4.13 24.45
C GLY A 131 -6.91 -2.71 24.06
N LYS A 132 -7.76 -1.93 23.38
CA LYS A 132 -7.47 -0.53 23.00
C LYS A 132 -8.07 0.45 24.01
N GLU A 133 -7.48 1.64 24.11
CA GLU A 133 -8.01 2.74 24.92
C GLU A 133 -9.36 3.19 24.34
N LEU A 134 -10.36 3.30 25.23
CA LEU A 134 -11.65 3.92 24.91
C LEU A 134 -11.73 5.27 25.60
N ARG A 135 -12.33 6.25 24.92
CA ARG A 135 -12.57 7.59 25.49
C ARG A 135 -13.91 8.12 25.04
N GLU A 136 -14.58 8.82 25.94
CA GLU A 136 -15.83 9.52 25.66
C GLU A 136 -15.55 10.95 25.19
N PHE A 137 -16.27 11.38 24.14
CA PHE A 137 -16.35 12.74 23.67
C PHE A 137 -17.81 13.06 23.39
N ASP A 138 -18.34 14.10 24.01
CA ASP A 138 -19.73 14.56 23.84
C ASP A 138 -20.78 13.45 24.04
N GLY A 139 -20.54 12.56 25.04
CA GLY A 139 -21.44 11.43 25.35
C GLY A 139 -21.35 10.24 24.40
N GLU A 140 -20.39 10.21 23.48
CA GLU A 140 -20.16 9.10 22.56
C GLU A 140 -18.78 8.45 22.77
N THR A 141 -18.75 7.14 22.72
CA THR A 141 -17.51 6.36 22.91
C THR A 141 -16.71 6.26 21.61
N TYR A 142 -15.40 6.42 21.74
CA TYR A 142 -14.42 6.28 20.66
C TYR A 142 -13.30 5.32 21.07
N VAL A 143 -12.71 4.64 20.09
CA VAL A 143 -11.52 3.81 20.27
C VAL A 143 -10.29 4.52 19.74
N MET A 144 -9.19 4.44 20.50
CA MET A 144 -7.90 4.97 20.07
C MET A 144 -7.23 4.01 19.06
N GLU A 145 -6.80 4.57 17.95
CA GLU A 145 -6.00 3.87 16.94
C GLU A 145 -4.62 4.53 16.80
N ARG A 146 -3.58 3.70 16.82
CA ARG A 146 -2.21 4.17 16.59
C ARG A 146 -1.93 4.31 15.11
N ALA A 147 -1.19 5.35 14.75
CA ALA A 147 -0.72 5.57 13.39
C ALA A 147 0.22 4.45 12.91
N LEU A 148 0.32 4.29 11.58
CA LEU A 148 1.23 3.36 10.93
C LEU A 148 2.31 4.13 10.17
N VAL A 149 3.57 3.87 10.49
CA VAL A 149 4.74 4.46 9.83
C VAL A 149 5.62 3.32 9.33
N PRO A 150 5.40 2.81 8.11
CA PRO A 150 6.18 1.70 7.56
C PRO A 150 7.62 2.09 7.27
N ASP A 151 8.53 1.12 7.37
CA ASP A 151 9.95 1.31 7.03
C ASP A 151 10.12 1.59 5.53
N VAL A 152 9.37 0.85 4.69
CA VAL A 152 9.35 1.04 3.24
C VAL A 152 7.90 1.08 2.75
N ALA A 153 7.60 2.03 1.89
CA ALA A 153 6.34 2.15 1.15
C ALA A 153 6.56 1.83 -0.33
N LEU A 154 5.79 0.91 -0.87
CA LEU A 154 5.77 0.55 -2.28
C LEU A 154 4.50 1.12 -2.92
N VAL A 155 4.65 1.97 -3.91
CA VAL A 155 3.56 2.79 -4.47
C VAL A 155 3.53 2.69 -5.99
N LYS A 156 2.32 2.71 -6.54
CA LYS A 156 2.08 2.86 -7.97
C LYS A 156 1.53 4.25 -8.26
N ALA A 157 2.13 4.94 -9.24
CA ALA A 157 1.56 6.15 -9.82
C ALA A 157 1.51 6.04 -11.36
N HIS A 158 0.82 6.96 -12.01
CA HIS A 158 0.76 7.02 -13.46
C HIS A 158 2.00 7.71 -14.00
N ARG A 159 2.29 8.93 -13.53
CA ARG A 159 3.44 9.73 -13.95
C ARG A 159 4.20 10.23 -12.74
N ALA A 160 5.51 10.37 -12.90
CA ALA A 160 6.35 11.13 -11.98
C ALA A 160 7.21 12.11 -12.77
N ASP A 161 7.44 13.30 -12.23
CA ASP A 161 8.55 14.12 -12.71
C ASP A 161 9.87 13.70 -12.03
N LYS A 162 11.00 14.20 -12.56
CA LYS A 162 12.33 13.88 -12.00
C LYS A 162 12.55 14.37 -10.56
N SER A 163 11.74 15.32 -10.08
CA SER A 163 11.73 15.76 -8.69
C SER A 163 10.92 14.85 -7.77
N GLY A 164 10.13 13.96 -8.35
CA GLY A 164 9.29 12.99 -7.62
C GLY A 164 7.87 13.44 -7.38
N ASN A 165 7.41 14.53 -8.00
CA ASN A 165 6.00 14.90 -7.99
C ASN A 165 5.19 13.84 -8.74
N LEU A 166 4.08 13.38 -8.15
CA LEU A 166 3.28 12.28 -8.69
C LEU A 166 1.92 12.73 -9.19
N GLN A 167 1.53 12.13 -10.30
CA GLN A 167 0.18 12.14 -10.82
C GLN A 167 -0.37 10.71 -10.84
N PHE A 168 -1.49 10.48 -10.15
CA PHE A 168 -2.24 9.22 -10.19
C PHE A 168 -3.31 9.28 -11.27
N ARG A 169 -3.77 8.10 -11.71
CA ARG A 169 -4.80 7.99 -12.75
C ARG A 169 -6.01 7.21 -12.25
N PHE A 170 -7.18 7.83 -12.35
CA PHE A 170 -8.47 7.23 -12.00
C PHE A 170 -8.47 6.55 -10.62
N THR A 171 -9.14 5.42 -10.50
CA THR A 171 -9.27 4.65 -9.24
C THR A 171 -7.98 4.00 -8.77
N ALA A 172 -6.95 3.89 -9.62
CA ALA A 172 -5.62 3.45 -9.21
C ALA A 172 -4.93 4.41 -8.22
N ARG A 173 -5.47 5.60 -8.00
CA ARG A 173 -5.05 6.49 -6.93
C ARG A 173 -5.23 5.85 -5.55
N ASN A 174 -6.42 5.33 -5.25
CA ASN A 174 -6.82 4.61 -4.02
C ASN A 174 -5.93 4.84 -2.79
N PHE A 175 -5.31 3.81 -2.19
CA PHE A 175 -4.44 3.91 -1.02
C PHE A 175 -3.06 4.52 -1.31
N ASN A 176 -2.65 4.63 -2.58
CA ASN A 176 -1.31 5.01 -2.96
C ASN A 176 -0.82 6.33 -2.33
N PRO A 177 -1.59 7.44 -2.30
CA PRO A 177 -1.13 8.68 -1.66
C PRO A 177 -0.87 8.52 -0.16
N ALA A 178 -1.77 7.86 0.57
CA ALA A 178 -1.64 7.67 2.01
C ALA A 178 -0.43 6.77 2.34
N VAL A 179 -0.23 5.70 1.57
CA VAL A 179 0.93 4.81 1.68
C VAL A 179 2.23 5.57 1.40
N ALA A 180 2.26 6.38 0.33
CA ALA A 180 3.44 7.17 -0.02
C ALA A 180 3.85 8.17 1.07
N MET A 181 2.87 8.80 1.71
CA MET A 181 3.11 9.77 2.79
C MET A 181 3.59 9.11 4.08
N ALA A 182 3.13 7.89 4.37
CA ALA A 182 3.41 7.20 5.61
C ALA A 182 4.83 6.60 5.69
N GLY A 183 5.42 6.24 4.55
CA GLY A 183 6.69 5.52 4.48
C GLY A 183 7.90 6.34 4.91
N LYS A 184 8.78 5.76 5.72
CA LYS A 184 10.11 6.34 6.00
C LYS A 184 10.93 6.43 4.70
N ILE A 185 10.83 5.40 3.86
CA ILE A 185 11.39 5.37 2.50
C ILE A 185 10.27 4.97 1.55
N THR A 186 9.96 5.83 0.59
CA THR A 186 8.93 5.59 -0.42
C THR A 186 9.56 5.33 -1.77
N VAL A 187 9.23 4.16 -2.34
CA VAL A 187 9.63 3.74 -3.69
C VAL A 187 8.39 3.72 -4.57
N VAL A 188 8.46 4.38 -5.72
CA VAL A 188 7.33 4.54 -6.62
C VAL A 188 7.61 3.89 -7.96
N GLU A 189 6.72 3.03 -8.40
CA GLU A 189 6.64 2.51 -9.76
C GLU A 189 5.73 3.40 -10.58
N VAL A 190 6.20 3.86 -11.75
CA VAL A 190 5.44 4.76 -12.63
C VAL A 190 5.43 4.25 -14.07
N GLU A 191 4.39 4.63 -14.81
CA GLU A 191 4.24 4.30 -16.23
C GLU A 191 5.02 5.27 -17.12
N GLU A 192 5.27 6.50 -16.64
CA GLU A 192 5.96 7.54 -17.37
C GLU A 192 6.79 8.42 -16.43
N ILE A 193 8.01 8.76 -16.83
CA ILE A 193 8.85 9.75 -16.16
C ILE A 193 8.98 10.95 -17.07
N VAL A 194 8.67 12.13 -16.57
CA VAL A 194 8.72 13.41 -17.30
C VAL A 194 9.70 14.38 -16.69
N GLU A 195 10.00 15.48 -17.40
CA GLU A 195 10.85 16.53 -16.87
C GLU A 195 10.15 17.27 -15.73
N THR A 196 10.96 17.83 -14.81
CA THR A 196 10.43 18.65 -13.71
C THR A 196 9.72 19.87 -14.28
N GLY A 197 8.45 20.05 -13.90
CA GLY A 197 7.57 21.13 -14.38
C GLY A 197 6.64 20.74 -15.53
N GLU A 198 6.76 19.54 -16.10
CA GLU A 198 5.79 19.07 -17.12
C GLU A 198 4.46 18.60 -16.50
N ILE A 199 4.45 18.23 -15.22
CA ILE A 199 3.20 18.06 -14.48
C ILE A 199 2.77 19.45 -14.01
N ALA A 200 1.63 19.94 -14.50
CA ALA A 200 1.12 21.24 -14.09
C ALA A 200 0.91 21.28 -12.56
N PRO A 201 1.18 22.40 -11.88
CA PRO A 201 1.15 22.47 -10.42
C PRO A 201 -0.16 22.01 -9.77
N ASP A 202 -1.29 22.29 -10.40
CA ASP A 202 -2.63 21.86 -9.98
C ASP A 202 -2.94 20.38 -10.26
N GLN A 203 -2.10 19.72 -11.05
CA GLN A 203 -2.17 18.29 -11.35
C GLN A 203 -1.20 17.43 -10.55
N VAL A 204 -0.39 18.05 -9.69
CA VAL A 204 0.45 17.33 -8.73
C VAL A 204 -0.45 16.78 -7.61
N HIS A 205 -0.69 15.49 -7.65
CA HIS A 205 -1.51 14.81 -6.64
C HIS A 205 -0.75 14.48 -5.35
N LEU A 206 0.57 14.32 -5.44
CA LEU A 206 1.46 14.10 -4.33
C LEU A 206 2.80 14.82 -4.58
N PRO A 207 3.24 15.72 -3.69
CA PRO A 207 4.52 16.40 -3.80
C PRO A 207 5.71 15.44 -3.70
N GLY A 208 6.76 15.71 -4.46
CA GLY A 208 7.97 14.90 -4.53
C GLY A 208 8.74 14.76 -3.21
N ILE A 209 8.46 15.60 -2.21
CA ILE A 209 9.07 15.51 -0.89
C ILE A 209 8.83 14.14 -0.21
N TYR A 210 7.74 13.47 -0.54
CA TYR A 210 7.40 12.15 -0.01
C TYR A 210 8.03 10.99 -0.80
N VAL A 211 8.66 11.26 -1.95
CA VAL A 211 9.19 10.25 -2.85
C VAL A 211 10.69 10.20 -2.79
N HIS A 212 11.24 9.02 -2.48
CA HIS A 212 12.67 8.81 -2.34
C HIS A 212 13.28 8.14 -3.58
N ARG A 213 12.57 7.18 -4.18
CA ARG A 213 13.03 6.39 -5.33
C ARG A 213 11.92 6.21 -6.35
N ILE A 214 12.27 6.29 -7.63
CA ILE A 214 11.34 6.14 -8.75
C ILE A 214 11.88 5.08 -9.69
N VAL A 215 11.02 4.19 -10.16
CA VAL A 215 11.31 3.20 -11.17
C VAL A 215 10.27 3.25 -12.29
N LEU A 216 10.74 3.16 -13.53
CA LEU A 216 9.87 3.11 -14.70
C LEU A 216 9.37 1.68 -14.92
N ASN A 217 8.06 1.52 -15.06
CA ASN A 217 7.40 0.35 -15.63
C ASN A 217 6.42 0.85 -16.70
N ALA A 218 6.92 1.04 -17.92
CA ALA A 218 6.15 1.64 -19.03
C ALA A 218 5.02 0.73 -19.52
N THR A 219 5.07 -0.57 -19.25
CA THR A 219 4.11 -1.56 -19.72
C THR A 219 3.55 -2.42 -18.58
N PRO A 220 2.90 -1.82 -17.56
CA PRO A 220 2.30 -2.59 -16.48
C PRO A 220 1.13 -3.41 -16.99
N GLU A 221 0.93 -4.58 -16.41
CA GLU A 221 -0.12 -5.50 -16.86
C GLU A 221 -1.54 -5.00 -16.52
N LYS A 222 -1.68 -4.19 -15.46
CA LYS A 222 -2.97 -3.59 -15.00
C LYS A 222 -4.09 -4.61 -14.83
N ARG A 223 -3.81 -5.69 -14.16
CA ARG A 223 -4.82 -6.70 -13.82
C ARG A 223 -5.87 -6.12 -12.88
N ILE A 224 -7.08 -6.66 -12.98
CA ILE A 224 -8.18 -6.45 -12.04
C ILE A 224 -8.81 -7.81 -11.73
N GLU A 225 -9.40 -7.97 -10.54
CA GLU A 225 -9.95 -9.25 -10.06
C GLU A 225 -11.12 -9.73 -10.92
N LYS A 226 -12.03 -8.81 -11.25
CA LYS A 226 -13.24 -9.09 -12.04
C LYS A 226 -13.47 -7.98 -13.05
N ARG A 227 -13.68 -8.35 -14.30
CA ARG A 227 -14.22 -7.44 -15.31
C ARG A 227 -15.74 -7.49 -15.26
N THR A 228 -16.35 -6.38 -14.86
CA THR A 228 -17.82 -6.24 -14.78
C THR A 228 -18.37 -5.27 -15.82
N ILE A 229 -17.54 -4.86 -16.79
CA ILE A 229 -17.98 -4.00 -17.89
C ILE A 229 -18.68 -4.83 -18.96
N THR A 230 -19.87 -4.40 -19.36
CA THR A 230 -20.51 -4.87 -20.58
C THR A 230 -19.81 -4.23 -21.77
N GLU A 231 -19.33 -5.02 -22.73
CA GLU A 231 -18.89 -4.47 -24.02
C GLU A 231 -20.06 -3.72 -24.64
N LYS A 232 -19.84 -2.44 -24.99
CA LYS A 232 -20.85 -1.74 -25.80
C LYS A 232 -20.97 -2.51 -27.09
N ALA A 233 -22.15 -3.05 -27.35
CA ALA A 233 -22.50 -3.56 -28.69
C ALA A 233 -22.11 -2.46 -29.68
N GLY A 234 -21.29 -2.81 -30.65
CA GLY A 234 -20.69 -1.85 -31.57
C GLY A 234 -21.75 -0.94 -32.19
N VAL A 235 -21.44 0.37 -32.17
CA VAL A 235 -22.09 1.37 -33.00
C VAL A 235 -21.37 1.41 -34.32
#